data_11dbd041ff564c25ce234c2e18379a4a
#
_entry.id   11dbd041ff564c25ce234c2e18379a4a
#
_cell.length_a   1.000
_cell.length_b   1.000
_cell.length_c   1.000
_cell.angle_alpha   90.00
_cell.angle_beta   90.00
_cell.angle_gamma   90.00
#
_symmetry.space_group_name_H-M   'P 1'
#
loop_
_entity.id
_entity.type
_entity.pdbx_description
1 polymer ?
#
loop_
_entity_poly.entity_id
_entity_poly.type
_entity_poly.pdbx_seq_one_letter_code
_entity_poly.pdbx_strand_id
1 'polypeptide(L)'
;FPGISTLQKHTKYFSLMPQVYRKATERRYNRLSEVKAEIVRLERIMTKNLYEGSAIKWGITGSDTIGKGTGSYVKYDPAYIYNSGLQTFEILKSPKVAELIYSASRAIHNIPKAQKSEDEDIADDALDKAGLFQFCSFPQIDYDFTKACSLDLTVADCDFITDHILKAKACQGTLLRWLVDNPQTTLPEEFEYLRGCHLPEKLAELQDLAQRFADFIYMVHVRYN
;
A
#
# COMPACT_ATOMS: atom_id res chain seq x y z
N PHE A 1 8.91 -13.24 2.14
CA PHE A 1 7.78 -12.29 2.29
C PHE A 1 7.38 -11.75 0.92
N PRO A 2 6.45 -12.41 0.20
CA PRO A 2 5.97 -11.91 -1.10
C PRO A 2 5.32 -10.52 -0.93
N GLY A 3 5.52 -9.66 -1.92
CA GLY A 3 4.96 -8.30 -1.92
C GLY A 3 5.65 -7.30 -1.00
N ILE A 4 6.62 -7.74 -0.19
CA ILE A 4 7.37 -6.88 0.72
C ILE A 4 8.80 -6.68 0.18
N SER A 5 9.27 -5.44 0.23
CA SER A 5 10.62 -5.05 -0.17
C SER A 5 11.30 -4.17 0.89
N THR A 6 12.62 -4.06 0.83
CA THR A 6 13.39 -3.21 1.74
C THR A 6 13.08 -1.72 1.65
N LEU A 7 12.45 -1.28 0.56
CA LEU A 7 12.02 0.10 0.38
C LEU A 7 10.71 0.42 1.11
N GLN A 8 9.89 -0.59 1.38
CA GLN A 8 8.61 -0.46 2.07
C GLN A 8 8.85 -0.39 3.58
N LYS A 9 8.83 0.80 4.15
CA LYS A 9 9.15 1.02 5.57
C LYS A 9 7.93 0.96 6.49
N HIS A 10 6.74 1.26 5.97
CA HIS A 10 5.52 1.33 6.77
C HIS A 10 4.34 0.63 6.09
N THR A 11 3.70 -0.25 6.83
CA THR A 11 2.54 -1.01 6.38
C THR A 11 1.34 -0.12 6.06
N LYS A 12 1.22 1.04 6.70
CA LYS A 12 0.14 2.02 6.49
C LYS A 12 -0.08 2.40 5.03
N TYR A 13 0.96 2.41 4.20
CA TYR A 13 0.83 2.73 2.78
C TYR A 13 -0.01 1.74 1.99
N PHE A 14 -0.17 0.49 2.45
CA PHE A 14 -1.06 -0.48 1.81
C PHE A 14 -2.54 -0.09 1.92
N SER A 15 -2.91 0.70 2.94
CA SER A 15 -4.25 1.29 3.05
C SER A 15 -4.33 2.67 2.40
N LEU A 16 -3.28 3.49 2.51
CA LEU A 16 -3.29 4.87 2.02
C LEU A 16 -3.25 4.95 0.49
N MET A 17 -2.43 4.12 -0.19
CA MET A 17 -2.32 4.20 -1.64
C MET A 17 -3.64 3.89 -2.37
N PRO A 18 -4.42 2.87 -1.99
CA PRO A 18 -5.79 2.73 -2.51
C PRO A 18 -6.63 4.00 -2.36
N GLN A 19 -6.59 4.67 -1.22
CA GLN A 19 -7.32 5.92 -1.00
C GLN A 19 -6.84 7.07 -1.90
N VAL A 20 -5.53 7.16 -2.13
CA VAL A 20 -4.97 8.10 -3.13
C VAL A 20 -5.57 7.84 -4.51
N TYR A 21 -5.67 6.58 -4.91
CA TYR A 21 -6.24 6.20 -6.21
C TYR A 21 -7.74 6.47 -6.28
N ARG A 22 -8.49 6.18 -5.21
CA ARG A 22 -9.91 6.52 -5.11
C ARG A 22 -10.10 8.03 -5.24
N LYS A 23 -9.36 8.81 -4.47
CA LYS A 23 -9.42 10.28 -4.49
C LYS A 23 -9.11 10.86 -5.87
N ALA A 24 -8.15 10.26 -6.58
CA ALA A 24 -7.84 10.67 -7.94
C ALA A 24 -9.00 10.45 -8.93
N THR A 25 -9.91 9.48 -8.72
CA THR A 25 -11.07 9.29 -9.61
C THR A 25 -12.12 10.38 -9.50
N GLU A 26 -12.16 11.13 -8.41
CA GLU A 26 -13.16 12.18 -8.17
C GLU A 26 -13.00 13.39 -9.12
N ARG A 27 -11.82 13.57 -9.70
CA ARG A 27 -11.53 14.67 -10.60
C ARG A 27 -11.72 14.27 -12.06
N ARG A 28 -12.26 15.17 -12.89
CA ARG A 28 -12.33 14.99 -14.34
C ARG A 28 -10.99 15.32 -15.00
N TYR A 29 -10.57 14.47 -15.93
CA TYR A 29 -9.31 14.63 -16.69
C TYR A 29 -9.57 14.64 -18.18
N ASN A 30 -8.76 15.45 -18.89
CA ASN A 30 -8.74 15.47 -20.36
C ASN A 30 -7.63 14.57 -20.92
N ARG A 31 -6.56 14.34 -20.15
CA ARG A 31 -5.36 13.59 -20.58
C ARG A 31 -4.87 12.68 -19.46
N LEU A 32 -4.26 11.56 -19.84
CA LEU A 32 -3.64 10.61 -18.91
C LEU A 32 -2.50 11.25 -18.08
N SER A 33 -1.76 12.20 -18.65
CA SER A 33 -0.70 12.91 -17.93
C SER A 33 -1.22 13.73 -16.74
N GLU A 34 -2.45 14.21 -16.80
CA GLU A 34 -3.10 14.93 -15.70
C GLU A 34 -3.41 13.99 -14.53
N VAL A 35 -3.80 12.74 -14.82
CA VAL A 35 -4.01 11.71 -13.78
C VAL A 35 -2.70 11.44 -13.04
N LYS A 36 -1.59 11.25 -13.76
CA LYS A 36 -0.27 11.01 -13.16
C LYS A 36 0.15 12.19 -12.28
N ALA A 37 -0.05 13.42 -12.76
CA ALA A 37 0.24 14.61 -11.99
C ALA A 37 -0.63 14.72 -10.73
N GLU A 38 -1.90 14.33 -10.80
CA GLU A 38 -2.81 14.33 -9.67
C GLU A 38 -2.42 13.28 -8.62
N ILE A 39 -2.04 12.07 -9.02
CA ILE A 39 -1.53 11.04 -8.09
C ILE A 39 -0.34 11.61 -7.31
N VAL A 40 0.67 12.17 -7.99
CA VAL A 40 1.83 12.79 -7.35
C VAL A 40 1.43 13.93 -6.41
N ARG A 41 0.44 14.75 -6.80
CA ARG A 41 -0.08 15.84 -5.94
C ARG A 41 -0.70 15.30 -4.65
N LEU A 42 -1.51 14.23 -4.75
CA LEU A 42 -2.16 13.59 -3.61
C LEU A 42 -1.14 12.89 -2.71
N GLU A 43 -0.12 12.24 -3.28
CA GLU A 43 0.98 11.64 -2.53
C GLU A 43 1.75 12.70 -1.72
N ARG A 44 1.99 13.87 -2.28
CA ARG A 44 2.64 14.99 -1.55
C ARG A 44 1.79 15.47 -0.37
N ILE A 45 0.47 15.57 -0.55
CA ILE A 45 -0.47 15.93 0.53
C ILE A 45 -0.41 14.85 1.62
N MET A 46 -0.50 13.58 1.23
CA MET A 46 -0.40 12.44 2.13
C MET A 46 0.93 12.47 2.91
N THR A 47 2.06 12.64 2.21
CA THR A 47 3.39 12.71 2.82
C THR A 47 3.48 13.82 3.86
N LYS A 48 2.96 15.03 3.54
CA LYS A 48 2.94 16.15 4.48
C LYS A 48 2.12 15.81 5.72
N ASN A 49 0.90 15.31 5.53
CA ASN A 49 -0.01 15.00 6.63
C ASN A 49 0.52 13.83 7.49
N LEU A 50 1.14 12.82 6.87
CA LEU A 50 1.85 11.77 7.61
C LEU A 50 3.00 12.35 8.44
N TYR A 51 3.78 13.26 7.87
CA TYR A 51 4.89 13.89 8.58
C TYR A 51 4.40 14.74 9.75
N GLU A 52 3.31 15.48 9.60
CA GLU A 52 2.73 16.30 10.66
C GLU A 52 2.05 15.44 11.74
N GLY A 53 1.30 14.39 11.34
CA GLY A 53 0.47 13.59 12.23
C GLY A 53 1.17 12.40 12.92
N SER A 54 2.35 11.98 12.46
CA SER A 54 3.04 10.83 13.05
C SER A 54 4.04 11.23 14.12
N ALA A 55 4.18 10.44 15.18
CA ALA A 55 5.24 10.59 16.16
C ALA A 55 6.62 10.24 15.57
N ILE A 56 6.68 9.13 14.80
CA ILE A 56 7.88 8.66 14.11
C ILE A 56 7.89 9.25 12.71
N LYS A 57 8.97 9.95 12.34
CA LYS A 57 9.14 10.58 11.01
C LYS A 57 9.98 9.73 10.06
N TRP A 58 10.73 8.79 10.61
CA TRP A 58 11.60 7.93 9.82
C TRP A 58 10.83 7.05 8.84
N GLY A 59 11.34 6.92 7.63
CA GLY A 59 10.78 6.05 6.60
C GLY A 59 9.54 6.59 5.89
N ILE A 60 9.05 7.80 6.22
CA ILE A 60 7.99 8.46 5.46
C ILE A 60 8.54 8.83 4.08
N THR A 61 8.03 8.19 3.03
CA THR A 61 8.49 8.40 1.66
C THR A 61 8.28 9.85 1.23
N GLY A 62 9.35 10.52 0.85
CA GLY A 62 9.30 11.90 0.37
C GLY A 62 9.29 12.97 1.45
N SER A 63 9.40 12.62 2.73
CA SER A 63 9.41 13.60 3.83
C SER A 63 10.55 14.62 3.73
N ASP A 64 11.68 14.25 3.15
CA ASP A 64 12.82 15.12 2.89
C ASP A 64 12.57 16.19 1.82
N THR A 65 11.47 16.10 1.09
CA THR A 65 11.05 17.10 0.08
C THR A 65 10.06 18.13 0.63
N ILE A 66 9.57 17.96 1.87
CA ILE A 66 8.64 18.89 2.51
C ILE A 66 9.31 20.27 2.66
N GLY A 67 8.59 21.31 2.21
CA GLY A 67 9.11 22.70 2.21
C GLY A 67 10.07 23.03 1.07
N LYS A 68 10.50 22.06 0.27
CA LYS A 68 11.26 22.32 -0.97
C LYS A 68 10.28 22.61 -2.11
N GLY A 69 10.65 23.51 -3.01
CA GLY A 69 9.78 23.96 -4.11
C GLY A 69 9.18 22.83 -4.96
N THR A 70 8.12 23.13 -5.68
CA THR A 70 7.26 22.18 -6.41
C THR A 70 7.96 21.31 -7.47
N GLY A 71 9.16 21.68 -7.91
CA GLY A 71 9.95 20.91 -8.89
C GLY A 71 10.70 19.71 -8.33
N SER A 72 10.81 19.58 -7.00
CA SER A 72 11.56 18.51 -6.35
C SER A 72 10.61 17.50 -5.73
N TYR A 73 10.49 16.31 -6.35
CA TYR A 73 9.84 15.17 -5.73
C TYR A 73 10.79 13.97 -5.81
N VAL A 74 10.51 12.95 -4.99
CA VAL A 74 11.38 11.78 -4.88
C VAL A 74 11.44 10.98 -6.18
N LYS A 75 12.59 10.37 -6.45
CA LYS A 75 12.76 9.46 -7.58
C LYS A 75 11.86 8.21 -7.45
N TYR A 76 11.71 7.73 -6.24
CA TYR A 76 10.87 6.58 -5.90
C TYR A 76 9.73 7.06 -5.00
N ASP A 77 8.59 7.36 -5.62
CA ASP A 77 7.38 7.80 -4.95
C ASP A 77 6.65 6.61 -4.26
N PRO A 78 5.65 6.87 -3.42
CA PRO A 78 4.87 5.82 -2.78
C PRO A 78 4.25 4.83 -3.77
N ALA A 79 3.74 5.29 -4.91
CA ALA A 79 3.20 4.40 -5.95
C ALA A 79 4.27 3.45 -6.49
N TYR A 80 5.45 3.95 -6.79
CA TYR A 80 6.57 3.12 -7.25
C TYR A 80 6.95 2.05 -6.22
N ILE A 81 7.03 2.44 -4.95
CA ILE A 81 7.48 1.55 -3.87
C ILE A 81 6.43 0.48 -3.53
N TYR A 82 5.15 0.85 -3.49
CA TYR A 82 4.10 -0.02 -2.92
C TYR A 82 3.26 -0.76 -3.95
N ASN A 83 3.20 -0.33 -5.22
CA ASN A 83 2.32 -0.96 -6.22
C ASN A 83 2.59 -2.44 -6.45
N SER A 84 3.85 -2.88 -6.42
CA SER A 84 4.18 -4.31 -6.56
C SER A 84 3.61 -5.13 -5.40
N GLY A 85 3.68 -4.62 -4.17
CA GLY A 85 3.10 -5.23 -2.99
C GLY A 85 1.58 -5.23 -3.03
N LEU A 86 0.97 -4.10 -3.42
CA LEU A 86 -0.48 -4.00 -3.61
C LEU A 86 -1.00 -5.01 -4.63
N GLN A 87 -0.26 -5.27 -5.72
CA GLN A 87 -0.60 -6.30 -6.70
C GLN A 87 -0.43 -7.70 -6.13
N THR A 88 0.65 -7.96 -5.41
CA THR A 88 0.92 -9.27 -4.79
C THR A 88 -0.15 -9.64 -3.77
N PHE A 89 -0.67 -8.66 -3.02
CA PHE A 89 -1.78 -8.85 -2.07
C PHE A 89 -3.16 -8.77 -2.72
N GLU A 90 -3.22 -8.70 -4.06
CA GLU A 90 -4.46 -8.62 -4.83
C GLU A 90 -5.35 -7.41 -4.43
N ILE A 91 -4.77 -6.40 -3.75
CA ILE A 91 -5.41 -5.10 -3.49
C ILE A 91 -5.54 -4.33 -4.80
N LEU A 92 -4.47 -4.27 -5.58
CA LEU A 92 -4.43 -3.66 -6.90
C LEU A 92 -4.45 -4.74 -7.97
N LYS A 93 -5.47 -4.75 -8.83
CA LYS A 93 -5.69 -5.80 -9.82
C LYS A 93 -4.94 -5.59 -11.15
N SER A 94 -4.30 -4.44 -11.33
CA SER A 94 -3.58 -4.13 -12.57
C SER A 94 -2.46 -3.12 -12.32
N PRO A 95 -1.32 -3.24 -13.02
CA PRO A 95 -0.26 -2.23 -12.97
C PRO A 95 -0.62 -0.91 -13.69
N LYS A 96 -1.67 -0.92 -14.52
CA LYS A 96 -2.11 0.24 -15.32
C LYS A 96 -3.01 1.18 -14.54
N VAL A 97 -2.57 1.59 -13.35
CA VAL A 97 -3.39 2.38 -12.40
C VAL A 97 -3.89 3.68 -13.01
N ALA A 98 -3.01 4.44 -13.64
CA ALA A 98 -3.36 5.75 -14.19
C ALA A 98 -4.40 5.65 -15.31
N GLU A 99 -4.31 4.63 -16.18
CA GLU A 99 -5.27 4.37 -17.24
C GLU A 99 -6.64 3.98 -16.67
N LEU A 100 -6.65 3.18 -15.61
CA LEU A 100 -7.88 2.74 -14.95
C LEU A 100 -8.55 3.90 -14.20
N ILE A 101 -7.78 4.73 -13.49
CA ILE A 101 -8.29 5.96 -12.88
C ILE A 101 -8.86 6.90 -13.94
N TYR A 102 -8.17 7.07 -15.07
CA TYR A 102 -8.67 7.91 -16.17
C TYR A 102 -10.02 7.41 -16.69
N SER A 103 -10.16 6.11 -16.90
CA SER A 103 -11.40 5.48 -17.38
C SER A 103 -12.52 5.60 -16.34
N ALA A 104 -12.24 5.31 -15.07
CA ALA A 104 -13.20 5.41 -13.96
C ALA A 104 -13.68 6.87 -13.79
N SER A 105 -12.75 7.83 -13.77
CA SER A 105 -13.07 9.26 -13.67
C SER A 105 -14.02 9.71 -14.79
N ARG A 106 -13.76 9.31 -16.02
CA ARG A 106 -14.64 9.64 -17.16
C ARG A 106 -16.02 9.02 -17.02
N ALA A 107 -16.09 7.77 -16.59
CA ALA A 107 -17.36 7.09 -16.37
C ALA A 107 -18.20 7.80 -15.28
N ILE A 108 -17.58 8.11 -14.14
CA ILE A 108 -18.22 8.84 -13.02
C ILE A 108 -18.79 10.20 -13.48
N HIS A 109 -18.02 10.95 -14.27
CA HIS A 109 -18.43 12.29 -14.71
C HIS A 109 -19.42 12.26 -15.88
N ASN A 110 -19.58 11.13 -16.55
CA ASN A 110 -20.58 10.96 -17.61
C ASN A 110 -21.92 10.39 -17.12
N ILE A 111 -22.04 10.02 -15.84
CA ILE A 111 -23.31 9.61 -15.23
C ILE A 111 -24.26 10.82 -15.22
N PRO A 112 -25.50 10.69 -15.79
CA PRO A 112 -26.48 11.78 -15.76
C PRO A 112 -26.78 12.25 -14.34
N LYS A 113 -26.88 13.57 -14.13
CA LYS A 113 -27.13 14.17 -12.80
C LYS A 113 -28.39 13.63 -12.12
N ALA A 114 -29.39 13.17 -12.88
CA ALA A 114 -30.63 12.57 -12.36
C ALA A 114 -30.39 11.21 -11.64
N GLN A 115 -29.22 10.57 -11.82
CA GLN A 115 -28.85 9.32 -11.15
C GLN A 115 -27.86 9.53 -10.00
N LYS A 116 -27.39 10.77 -9.79
CA LYS A 116 -26.56 11.11 -8.64
C LYS A 116 -27.49 11.45 -7.48
N SER A 117 -27.60 10.55 -6.50
CA SER A 117 -28.25 10.88 -5.23
C SER A 117 -27.46 11.97 -4.50
N GLU A 118 -28.16 12.80 -3.72
CA GLU A 118 -27.51 13.84 -2.88
C GLU A 118 -26.77 13.23 -1.68
N ASP A 119 -26.99 11.95 -1.36
CA ASP A 119 -26.27 11.19 -0.34
C ASP A 119 -25.01 10.57 -0.93
N GLU A 120 -23.83 10.97 -0.42
CA GLU A 120 -22.52 10.48 -0.85
C GLU A 120 -22.39 8.94 -0.72
N ASP A 121 -22.95 8.34 0.35
CA ASP A 121 -22.91 6.89 0.60
C ASP A 121 -23.68 6.09 -0.47
N ILE A 122 -24.82 6.60 -0.94
CA ILE A 122 -25.63 5.96 -1.99
C ILE A 122 -24.95 6.10 -3.35
N ALA A 123 -24.25 7.21 -3.60
CA ALA A 123 -23.50 7.42 -4.82
C ALA A 123 -22.31 6.46 -4.93
N ASP A 124 -21.57 6.25 -3.85
CA ASP A 124 -20.43 5.32 -3.79
C ASP A 124 -20.87 3.85 -4.02
N ASP A 125 -21.97 3.41 -3.40
CA ASP A 125 -22.54 2.07 -3.59
C ASP A 125 -23.02 1.84 -5.04
N ALA A 126 -23.58 2.86 -5.68
CA ALA A 126 -23.97 2.80 -7.09
C ALA A 126 -22.76 2.72 -8.04
N LEU A 127 -21.67 3.41 -7.72
CA LEU A 127 -20.42 3.39 -8.48
C LEU A 127 -19.68 2.06 -8.32
N ASP A 128 -19.69 1.47 -7.13
CA ASP A 128 -19.15 0.13 -6.87
C ASP A 128 -19.96 -0.94 -7.61
N LYS A 129 -21.29 -0.85 -7.61
CA LYS A 129 -22.18 -1.72 -8.39
C LYS A 129 -21.99 -1.60 -9.90
N ALA A 130 -21.61 -0.42 -10.40
CA ALA A 130 -21.24 -0.22 -11.79
C ALA A 130 -19.84 -0.79 -12.15
N GLY A 131 -19.11 -1.33 -11.18
CA GLY A 131 -17.81 -1.94 -11.39
C GLY A 131 -16.67 -0.95 -11.70
N LEU A 132 -16.89 0.34 -11.47
CA LEU A 132 -15.93 1.39 -11.80
C LEU A 132 -14.67 1.35 -10.93
N PHE A 133 -14.79 0.80 -9.73
CA PHE A 133 -13.68 0.64 -8.78
C PHE A 133 -13.08 -0.78 -8.74
N GLN A 134 -13.45 -1.67 -9.66
CA GLN A 134 -12.95 -3.05 -9.66
C GLN A 134 -11.42 -3.19 -9.83
N PHE A 135 -10.73 -2.11 -10.19
CA PHE A 135 -9.28 -2.14 -10.38
C PHE A 135 -8.48 -2.15 -9.06
N CYS A 136 -9.10 -1.75 -7.97
CA CYS A 136 -8.48 -1.66 -6.65
C CYS A 136 -9.50 -1.97 -5.55
N SER A 137 -9.07 -2.67 -4.50
CA SER A 137 -9.84 -2.79 -3.27
C SER A 137 -9.54 -1.58 -2.38
N PHE A 138 -10.56 -1.08 -1.67
CA PHE A 138 -10.43 0.11 -0.83
C PHE A 138 -10.75 -0.23 0.63
N PRO A 139 -9.89 0.17 1.58
CA PRO A 139 -10.21 0.02 3.00
C PRO A 139 -11.37 0.96 3.37
N GLN A 140 -12.26 0.48 4.24
CA GLN A 140 -13.25 1.34 4.88
C GLN A 140 -12.60 2.00 6.10
N ILE A 141 -12.08 3.20 5.90
CA ILE A 141 -11.40 3.99 6.92
C ILE A 141 -12.23 5.21 7.30
N ASP A 142 -12.11 5.61 8.55
CA ASP A 142 -12.81 6.74 9.17
C ASP A 142 -12.01 8.06 9.15
N TYR A 143 -10.88 8.08 8.44
CA TYR A 143 -10.01 9.26 8.31
C TYR A 143 -9.83 9.70 6.85
N ASP A 144 -9.67 10.99 6.65
CA ASP A 144 -9.34 11.61 5.36
C ASP A 144 -7.85 11.98 5.31
N PHE A 145 -7.07 11.20 4.58
CA PHE A 145 -5.62 11.41 4.45
C PHE A 145 -5.26 12.79 3.88
N THR A 146 -6.19 13.46 3.20
CA THR A 146 -5.97 14.82 2.66
C THR A 146 -6.05 15.90 3.73
N LYS A 147 -6.63 15.59 4.90
CA LYS A 147 -6.75 16.51 6.04
C LYS A 147 -5.76 16.17 7.13
N ALA A 148 -5.79 14.91 7.60
CA ALA A 148 -4.89 14.41 8.64
C ALA A 148 -4.73 12.89 8.52
N CYS A 149 -3.51 12.38 8.73
CA CYS A 149 -3.25 10.96 8.90
C CYS A 149 -1.94 10.74 9.66
N SER A 150 -1.78 9.54 10.23
CA SER A 150 -0.54 9.12 10.88
C SER A 150 -0.07 7.77 10.35
N LEU A 151 1.13 7.36 10.71
CA LEU A 151 1.66 6.02 10.41
C LEU A 151 1.02 4.93 11.28
N ASP A 152 0.30 5.30 12.33
CA ASP A 152 -0.38 4.35 13.19
C ASP A 152 -1.48 3.62 12.42
N LEU A 153 -1.52 2.31 12.57
CA LEU A 153 -2.55 1.48 11.98
C LEU A 153 -3.82 1.56 12.82
N THR A 154 -4.95 1.83 12.18
CA THR A 154 -6.26 1.63 12.79
C THR A 154 -6.66 0.16 12.70
N VAL A 155 -7.70 -0.25 13.43
CA VAL A 155 -8.27 -1.60 13.31
C VAL A 155 -8.69 -1.89 11.87
N ALA A 156 -9.34 -0.93 11.22
CA ALA A 156 -9.76 -1.05 9.82
C ALA A 156 -8.58 -1.24 8.84
N ASP A 157 -7.43 -0.58 9.07
CA ASP A 157 -6.22 -0.81 8.29
C ASP A 157 -5.71 -2.24 8.48
N CYS A 158 -5.65 -2.71 9.74
CA CYS A 158 -5.18 -4.05 10.07
C CYS A 158 -6.08 -5.11 9.44
N ASP A 159 -7.39 -5.00 9.59
CA ASP A 159 -8.36 -5.94 9.02
C ASP A 159 -8.26 -6.00 7.50
N PHE A 160 -8.18 -4.83 6.85
CA PHE A 160 -8.05 -4.74 5.40
C PHE A 160 -6.79 -5.44 4.89
N ILE A 161 -5.64 -5.15 5.47
CA ILE A 161 -4.36 -5.71 5.03
C ILE A 161 -4.29 -7.21 5.34
N THR A 162 -4.72 -7.62 6.53
CA THR A 162 -4.80 -9.02 6.95
C THR A 162 -5.67 -9.84 6.00
N ASP A 163 -6.87 -9.38 5.70
CA ASP A 163 -7.81 -10.01 4.77
C ASP A 163 -7.19 -10.24 3.40
N HIS A 164 -6.48 -9.25 2.89
CA HIS A 164 -5.83 -9.35 1.58
C HIS A 164 -4.64 -10.33 1.60
N ILE A 165 -3.80 -10.32 2.64
CA ILE A 165 -2.71 -11.30 2.80
C ILE A 165 -3.28 -12.72 2.88
N LEU A 166 -4.37 -12.91 3.62
CA LEU A 166 -5.02 -14.21 3.79
C LEU A 166 -5.66 -14.75 2.49
N LYS A 167 -6.15 -13.89 1.63
CA LYS A 167 -6.80 -14.25 0.35
C LYS A 167 -5.82 -14.39 -0.81
N ALA A 168 -4.73 -13.61 -0.78
CA ALA A 168 -3.78 -13.54 -1.90
C ALA A 168 -3.11 -14.89 -2.19
N LYS A 169 -3.18 -15.33 -3.45
CA LYS A 169 -2.57 -16.61 -3.90
C LYS A 169 -1.06 -16.63 -3.68
N ALA A 170 -0.38 -15.51 -3.91
CA ALA A 170 1.06 -15.38 -3.74
C ALA A 170 1.51 -15.54 -2.28
N CYS A 171 0.61 -15.34 -1.31
CA CYS A 171 0.92 -15.47 0.12
C CYS A 171 0.71 -16.91 0.64
N GLN A 172 0.06 -17.79 -0.12
CA GLN A 172 -0.23 -19.14 0.33
C GLN A 172 1.07 -19.94 0.60
N GLY A 173 1.12 -20.62 1.76
CA GLY A 173 2.28 -21.41 2.19
C GLY A 173 3.54 -20.60 2.48
N THR A 174 3.44 -19.29 2.70
CA THR A 174 4.56 -18.40 3.00
C THR A 174 4.63 -18.07 4.50
N LEU A 175 5.81 -17.63 4.95
CA LEU A 175 5.99 -17.18 6.32
C LEU A 175 5.09 -15.98 6.66
N LEU A 176 4.89 -15.05 5.72
CA LEU A 176 3.99 -13.91 5.93
C LEU A 176 2.56 -14.37 6.24
N ARG A 177 2.03 -15.31 5.45
CA ARG A 177 0.71 -15.89 5.68
C ARG A 177 0.64 -16.59 7.03
N TRP A 178 1.65 -17.39 7.36
CA TRP A 178 1.70 -18.11 8.63
C TRP A 178 1.69 -17.15 9.84
N LEU A 179 2.45 -16.06 9.77
CA LEU A 179 2.47 -15.04 10.84
C LEU A 179 1.11 -14.37 11.03
N VAL A 180 0.41 -14.08 9.95
CA VAL A 180 -0.94 -13.49 10.01
C VAL A 180 -1.97 -14.48 10.55
N ASP A 181 -1.86 -15.77 10.21
CA ASP A 181 -2.71 -16.84 10.74
C ASP A 181 -2.43 -17.15 12.22
N ASN A 182 -1.25 -16.76 12.74
CA ASN A 182 -0.81 -17.05 14.11
C ASN A 182 -0.47 -15.76 14.89
N PRO A 183 -1.43 -14.85 15.11
CA PRO A 183 -1.20 -13.53 15.70
C PRO A 183 -0.70 -13.58 17.15
N GLN A 184 -0.83 -14.73 17.84
CA GLN A 184 -0.31 -14.95 19.20
C GLN A 184 1.20 -15.21 19.23
N THR A 185 1.84 -15.34 18.06
CA THR A 185 3.27 -15.59 18.00
C THR A 185 4.04 -14.35 18.41
N THR A 186 4.81 -14.45 19.49
CA THR A 186 5.76 -13.41 19.87
C THR A 186 6.92 -13.43 18.87
N LEU A 187 7.04 -12.38 18.08
CA LEU A 187 8.13 -12.26 17.12
C LEU A 187 9.42 -11.83 17.83
N PRO A 188 10.55 -12.47 17.54
CA PRO A 188 11.85 -12.00 17.99
C PRO A 188 12.23 -10.70 17.26
N GLU A 189 13.12 -9.91 17.88
CA GLU A 189 13.62 -8.68 17.27
C GLU A 189 14.41 -8.93 15.98
N GLU A 190 15.09 -10.08 15.90
CA GLU A 190 15.92 -10.45 14.78
C GLU A 190 15.38 -11.67 14.04
N PHE A 191 15.48 -11.64 12.70
CA PHE A 191 14.96 -12.68 11.82
C PHE A 191 15.55 -14.07 12.12
N GLU A 192 16.80 -14.15 12.54
CA GLU A 192 17.49 -15.41 12.86
C GLU A 192 16.84 -16.18 14.00
N TYR A 193 16.19 -15.48 14.94
CA TYR A 193 15.53 -16.10 16.08
C TYR A 193 14.11 -16.63 15.78
N LEU A 194 13.61 -16.46 14.56
CA LEU A 194 12.30 -17.01 14.16
C LEU A 194 12.20 -18.53 14.31
N ARG A 195 13.31 -19.25 14.34
CA ARG A 195 13.35 -20.69 14.63
C ARG A 195 12.69 -21.05 15.96
N GLY A 196 12.79 -20.18 16.96
CA GLY A 196 12.13 -20.34 18.26
C GLY A 196 10.61 -20.26 18.22
N CYS A 197 10.01 -19.82 17.12
CA CYS A 197 8.57 -19.65 16.96
C CYS A 197 7.82 -20.94 16.55
N HIS A 198 8.45 -22.11 16.60
CA HIS A 198 7.84 -23.40 16.22
C HIS A 198 7.21 -23.39 14.82
N LEU A 199 7.95 -22.90 13.83
CA LEU A 199 7.51 -22.87 12.44
C LEU A 199 7.20 -24.28 11.90
N PRO A 200 6.21 -24.41 11.00
CA PRO A 200 6.06 -25.63 10.21
C PRO A 200 7.36 -26.02 9.50
N GLU A 201 7.66 -27.30 9.39
CA GLU A 201 8.92 -27.85 8.89
C GLU A 201 9.38 -27.17 7.60
N LYS A 202 8.50 -27.07 6.60
CA LYS A 202 8.80 -26.43 5.32
C LYS A 202 9.18 -24.93 5.45
N LEU A 203 8.57 -24.22 6.40
CA LEU A 203 8.90 -22.80 6.63
C LEU A 203 10.20 -22.65 7.42
N ALA A 204 10.48 -23.60 8.32
CA ALA A 204 11.75 -23.66 9.02
C ALA A 204 12.92 -23.94 8.04
N GLU A 205 12.76 -24.86 7.08
CA GLU A 205 13.73 -25.11 6.02
C GLU A 205 14.00 -23.87 5.16
N LEU A 206 12.92 -23.15 4.76
CA LEU A 206 13.06 -21.92 3.98
C LEU A 206 13.75 -20.81 4.77
N GLN A 207 13.47 -20.71 6.07
CA GLN A 207 14.15 -19.75 6.94
C GLN A 207 15.63 -20.08 7.07
N ASP A 208 15.99 -21.36 7.25
CA ASP A 208 17.37 -21.81 7.29
C ASP A 208 18.13 -21.49 6.02
N LEU A 209 17.50 -21.71 4.86
CA LEU A 209 18.09 -21.38 3.57
C LEU A 209 18.31 -19.87 3.43
N ALA A 210 17.34 -19.06 3.84
CA ALA A 210 17.44 -17.60 3.82
C ALA A 210 18.56 -17.09 4.75
N GLN A 211 18.70 -17.67 5.94
CA GLN A 211 19.79 -17.34 6.88
C GLN A 211 21.15 -17.68 6.30
N ARG A 212 21.34 -18.90 5.77
CA ARG A 212 22.61 -19.29 5.13
C ARG A 212 22.97 -18.39 3.97
N PHE A 213 21.98 -17.95 3.18
CA PHE A 213 22.20 -16.99 2.10
C PHE A 213 22.62 -15.62 2.63
N ALA A 214 21.98 -15.12 3.70
CA ALA A 214 22.34 -13.86 4.33
C ALA A 214 23.77 -13.92 4.90
N ASP A 215 24.15 -14.99 5.58
CA ASP A 215 25.49 -15.22 6.12
C ASP A 215 26.53 -15.25 5.00
N PHE A 216 26.22 -15.92 3.88
CA PHE A 216 27.10 -15.95 2.72
C PHE A 216 27.31 -14.53 2.13
N ILE A 217 26.25 -13.78 1.93
CA ILE A 217 26.32 -12.40 1.41
C ILE A 217 27.11 -11.50 2.38
N TYR A 218 26.89 -11.64 3.68
CA TYR A 218 27.64 -10.92 4.70
C TYR A 218 29.14 -11.24 4.64
N MET A 219 29.53 -12.51 4.56
CA MET A 219 30.92 -12.92 4.42
C MET A 219 31.59 -12.35 3.15
N VAL A 220 30.84 -12.37 2.02
CA VAL A 220 31.32 -11.75 0.78
C VAL A 220 31.55 -10.25 0.99
N HIS A 221 30.58 -9.57 1.61
CA HIS A 221 30.68 -8.13 1.85
C HIS A 221 31.88 -7.75 2.74
N VAL A 222 32.05 -8.46 3.84
CA VAL A 222 33.23 -8.26 4.75
C VAL A 222 34.56 -8.52 4.07
N ARG A 223 34.62 -9.45 3.11
CA ARG A 223 35.87 -9.81 2.41
C ARG A 223 36.25 -8.79 1.34
N TYR A 224 35.27 -8.05 0.78
CA TYR A 224 35.52 -7.08 -0.31
C TYR A 224 35.59 -5.62 0.16
N ASN A 225 35.28 -5.32 1.43
CA ASN A 225 35.50 -4.03 2.06
C ASN A 225 36.67 -4.07 3.03
#